data_725d4578a4c2ffcdfa9e0bb01928ebb6
#
_entry.id   725d4578a4c2ffcdfa9e0bb01928ebb6
#
_cell.length_a   1.000
_cell.length_b   1.000
_cell.length_c   1.000
_cell.angle_alpha   90.00
_cell.angle_beta   90.00
_cell.angle_gamma   90.00
#
_symmetry.space_group_name_H-M   'P 1'
#
loop_
_entity.id
_entity.type
_entity.pdbx_description
1 polymer ?
#
loop_
_entity_poly.entity_id
_entity_poly.type
_entity_poly.pdbx_seq_one_letter_code
_entity_poly.pdbx_strand_id
1 'polypeptide(L)'
;MTAGTKAVRVALLICGYWTHNLLEYNGDYLRTYARWLNASLPPNSGYKLVMEAYDVIKDDYPEDDIIDDYDVVMITGSPSDAFADDEWIVRLVKFVTKVGTEHPGVRLVGICFGHQIICRSLGGEVIRNPCNWETGPTVLRTTYIGRLLYGVKRLQLQEFHQDAVPIQSLAGSLQSGEIYLLASSALTPNQGIVKFYSLDSISDNSDFKWAEHVHVLTSQGHPEFDERTVTEIHRQRAENDAIAKEAVNDYFGEKGAECEEEPIVKNGTGKRWGADYDGVLVLGKTFWEIFGVDYSEDARIKRQEKRAVNTLGLKKVNANILLRSVA
;
A
#
# COMPACT_ATOMS: atom_id res chain seq x y z
N MET A 1 -26.00 -19.18 -18.58
CA MET A 1 -24.79 -18.61 -19.20
C MET A 1 -23.82 -18.34 -18.04
N THR A 2 -22.69 -19.04 -18.00
CA THR A 2 -21.64 -18.74 -17.02
C THR A 2 -21.09 -17.36 -17.34
N ALA A 3 -21.22 -16.39 -16.43
CA ALA A 3 -20.60 -15.08 -16.59
C ALA A 3 -19.10 -15.30 -16.86
N GLY A 4 -18.58 -14.71 -17.94
CA GLY A 4 -17.16 -14.80 -18.26
C GLY A 4 -16.31 -14.20 -17.14
N THR A 5 -15.13 -14.76 -16.90
CA THR A 5 -14.19 -14.23 -15.91
C THR A 5 -13.69 -12.84 -16.35
N LYS A 6 -13.92 -11.81 -15.51
CA LYS A 6 -13.45 -10.44 -15.75
C LYS A 6 -11.95 -10.34 -15.44
N ALA A 7 -11.15 -9.85 -16.37
CA ALA A 7 -9.74 -9.58 -16.14
C ALA A 7 -9.57 -8.18 -15.51
N VAL A 8 -8.69 -8.07 -14.52
CA VAL A 8 -8.10 -6.79 -14.06
C VAL A 8 -6.68 -6.76 -14.59
N ARG A 9 -6.40 -5.78 -15.46
CA ARG A 9 -5.13 -5.61 -16.16
C ARG A 9 -4.25 -4.61 -15.43
N VAL A 10 -3.05 -5.02 -15.06
CA VAL A 10 -2.10 -4.22 -14.28
C VAL A 10 -0.80 -4.06 -15.05
N ALA A 11 -0.40 -2.83 -15.34
CA ALA A 11 0.96 -2.50 -15.73
C ALA A 11 1.82 -2.31 -14.46
N LEU A 12 2.73 -3.24 -14.18
CA LEU A 12 3.61 -3.18 -13.02
C LEU A 12 4.93 -2.51 -13.39
N LEU A 13 5.16 -1.30 -12.88
CA LEU A 13 6.40 -0.56 -13.05
C LEU A 13 7.43 -1.04 -12.03
N ILE A 14 8.45 -1.76 -12.50
CA ILE A 14 9.51 -2.33 -11.66
C ILE A 14 10.59 -1.29 -11.42
N CYS A 15 10.78 -0.91 -10.15
CA CYS A 15 11.70 0.12 -9.70
C CYS A 15 12.93 -0.41 -8.95
N GLY A 16 13.19 -1.72 -9.03
CA GLY A 16 14.31 -2.34 -8.34
C GLY A 16 14.50 -3.80 -8.74
N TYR A 17 15.57 -4.40 -8.22
CA TYR A 17 15.87 -5.81 -8.45
C TYR A 17 16.12 -6.52 -7.13
N TRP A 18 15.67 -7.77 -7.06
CA TRP A 18 16.02 -8.64 -5.96
C TRP A 18 17.49 -9.09 -6.06
N THR A 19 18.12 -9.22 -4.93
CA THR A 19 19.40 -9.94 -4.83
C THR A 19 19.19 -11.45 -5.12
N HIS A 20 20.29 -12.17 -5.37
CA HIS A 20 20.23 -13.58 -5.76
C HIS A 20 19.33 -14.45 -4.84
N ASN A 21 19.52 -14.36 -3.52
CA ASN A 21 18.76 -15.18 -2.56
C ASN A 21 17.24 -14.86 -2.56
N LEU A 22 16.90 -13.59 -2.69
CA LEU A 22 15.50 -13.15 -2.77
C LEU A 22 14.88 -13.53 -4.12
N LEU A 23 15.65 -13.41 -5.19
CA LEU A 23 15.21 -13.82 -6.53
C LEU A 23 14.90 -15.31 -6.59
N GLU A 24 15.75 -16.16 -5.98
CA GLU A 24 15.51 -17.60 -5.92
C GLU A 24 14.23 -17.95 -5.16
N TYR A 25 13.97 -17.27 -4.06
CA TYR A 25 12.79 -17.53 -3.23
C TYR A 25 11.50 -16.89 -3.78
N ASN A 26 11.53 -15.61 -4.11
CA ASN A 26 10.35 -14.84 -4.50
C ASN A 26 10.04 -14.95 -6.00
N GLY A 27 11.02 -15.29 -6.84
CA GLY A 27 11.04 -14.93 -8.23
C GLY A 27 11.33 -13.44 -8.38
N ASP A 28 10.95 -12.86 -9.49
CA ASP A 28 11.05 -11.43 -9.73
C ASP A 28 9.94 -10.62 -9.00
N TYR A 29 9.95 -9.31 -9.18
CA TYR A 29 8.89 -8.44 -8.63
C TYR A 29 7.51 -8.78 -9.20
N LEU A 30 7.42 -9.13 -10.48
CA LEU A 30 6.15 -9.53 -11.09
C LEU A 30 5.53 -10.71 -10.33
N ARG A 31 6.32 -11.75 -10.04
CA ARG A 31 5.86 -12.92 -9.30
C ARG A 31 5.47 -12.56 -7.86
N THR A 32 6.24 -11.69 -7.20
CA THR A 32 5.97 -11.25 -5.82
C THR A 32 4.62 -10.53 -5.71
N TYR A 33 4.40 -9.54 -6.58
CA TYR A 33 3.15 -8.76 -6.60
C TYR A 33 1.96 -9.61 -7.06
N ALA A 34 2.15 -10.45 -8.08
CA ALA A 34 1.11 -11.37 -8.53
C ALA A 34 0.72 -12.38 -7.43
N ARG A 35 1.69 -12.90 -6.65
CA ARG A 35 1.43 -13.78 -5.51
C ARG A 35 0.58 -13.09 -4.46
N TRP A 36 0.94 -11.84 -4.07
CA TRP A 36 0.16 -11.05 -3.12
C TRP A 36 -1.27 -10.85 -3.57
N LEU A 37 -1.49 -10.32 -4.79
CA LEU A 37 -2.81 -10.01 -5.30
C LEU A 37 -3.67 -11.27 -5.54
N ASN A 38 -3.09 -12.36 -6.06
CA ASN A 38 -3.81 -13.62 -6.20
C ASN A 38 -4.17 -14.25 -4.84
N ALA A 39 -3.29 -14.13 -3.83
CA ALA A 39 -3.61 -14.60 -2.47
C ALA A 39 -4.76 -13.80 -1.83
N SER A 40 -4.94 -12.55 -2.25
CA SER A 40 -6.01 -11.68 -1.78
C SER A 40 -7.34 -11.94 -2.47
N LEU A 41 -7.34 -12.44 -3.71
CA LEU A 41 -8.55 -12.68 -4.50
C LEU A 41 -9.35 -13.86 -3.94
N PRO A 42 -10.67 -13.70 -3.67
CA PRO A 42 -11.50 -14.80 -3.23
C PRO A 42 -11.64 -15.87 -4.32
N PRO A 43 -11.63 -17.15 -3.95
CA PRO A 43 -11.97 -18.23 -4.90
C PRO A 43 -13.36 -17.99 -5.51
N ASN A 44 -13.48 -18.25 -6.81
CA ASN A 44 -14.76 -18.11 -7.55
C ASN A 44 -15.34 -16.69 -7.58
N SER A 45 -14.52 -15.66 -7.38
CA SER A 45 -14.95 -14.25 -7.44
C SER A 45 -15.46 -13.83 -8.82
N GLY A 46 -15.19 -14.59 -9.88
CA GLY A 46 -15.45 -14.19 -11.25
C GLY A 46 -14.41 -13.23 -11.83
N TYR A 47 -13.31 -12.99 -11.11
CA TYR A 47 -12.20 -12.13 -11.54
C TYR A 47 -10.89 -12.90 -11.71
N LYS A 48 -9.99 -12.35 -12.51
CA LYS A 48 -8.61 -12.82 -12.64
C LYS A 48 -7.65 -11.64 -12.77
N LEU A 49 -6.43 -11.82 -12.29
CA LEU A 49 -5.32 -10.90 -12.49
C LEU A 49 -4.65 -11.17 -13.84
N VAL A 50 -4.39 -10.09 -14.59
CA VAL A 50 -3.48 -10.07 -15.75
C VAL A 50 -2.47 -8.97 -15.46
N MET A 51 -1.20 -9.32 -15.36
CA MET A 51 -0.15 -8.38 -14.97
C MET A 51 1.00 -8.45 -15.95
N GLU A 52 1.42 -7.29 -16.45
CA GLU A 52 2.57 -7.10 -17.32
C GLU A 52 3.59 -6.22 -16.63
N ALA A 53 4.88 -6.55 -16.76
CA ALA A 53 5.96 -5.86 -16.05
C ALA A 53 6.75 -4.99 -17.01
N TYR A 54 7.10 -3.79 -16.54
CA TYR A 54 7.88 -2.78 -17.25
C TYR A 54 9.07 -2.36 -16.39
N ASP A 55 10.28 -2.51 -16.91
CA ASP A 55 11.54 -2.16 -16.22
C ASP A 55 11.87 -0.69 -16.43
N VAL A 56 11.30 0.17 -15.59
CA VAL A 56 11.45 1.64 -15.72
C VAL A 56 12.89 2.15 -15.51
N ILE A 57 13.74 1.34 -14.86
CA ILE A 57 15.17 1.66 -14.72
C ILE A 57 15.86 1.57 -16.09
N LYS A 58 15.38 0.68 -16.97
CA LYS A 58 15.85 0.51 -18.35
C LYS A 58 15.05 1.29 -19.38
N ASP A 59 14.24 2.27 -18.94
CA ASP A 59 13.40 3.08 -19.80
C ASP A 59 12.30 2.30 -20.55
N ASP A 60 11.84 1.18 -19.94
CA ASP A 60 10.77 0.36 -20.46
C ASP A 60 9.45 0.77 -19.78
N TYR A 61 8.49 1.25 -20.57
CA TYR A 61 7.19 1.75 -20.14
C TYR A 61 6.09 1.26 -21.09
N PRO A 62 4.81 1.19 -20.62
CA PRO A 62 3.69 1.02 -21.55
C PRO A 62 3.70 2.13 -22.61
N GLU A 63 3.53 1.75 -23.87
CA GLU A 63 3.34 2.71 -24.95
C GLU A 63 2.05 3.52 -24.75
N ASP A 64 2.02 4.76 -25.19
CA ASP A 64 0.92 5.69 -24.95
C ASP A 64 -0.44 5.19 -25.46
N ASP A 65 -0.45 4.47 -26.55
CA ASP A 65 -1.66 3.94 -27.19
C ASP A 65 -2.27 2.71 -26.50
N ILE A 66 -1.52 2.10 -25.54
CA ILE A 66 -1.99 0.95 -24.76
C ILE A 66 -2.19 1.25 -23.27
N ILE A 67 -1.86 2.46 -22.79
CA ILE A 67 -2.03 2.80 -21.36
C ILE A 67 -3.49 2.60 -20.93
N ASP A 68 -4.46 3.02 -21.74
CA ASP A 68 -5.88 2.92 -21.45
C ASP A 68 -6.42 1.47 -21.51
N ASP A 69 -5.63 0.50 -21.97
CA ASP A 69 -5.94 -0.91 -21.89
C ASP A 69 -5.72 -1.51 -20.50
N TYR A 70 -5.02 -0.80 -19.61
CA TYR A 70 -4.82 -1.19 -18.23
C TYR A 70 -5.87 -0.58 -17.31
N ASP A 71 -6.30 -1.37 -16.32
CA ASP A 71 -7.13 -0.88 -15.23
C ASP A 71 -6.29 -0.16 -14.17
N VAL A 72 -4.99 -0.50 -14.06
CA VAL A 72 -4.05 0.01 -13.05
C VAL A 72 -2.64 0.14 -13.62
N VAL A 73 -1.98 1.25 -13.31
CA VAL A 73 -0.52 1.37 -13.28
C VAL A 73 -0.08 1.24 -11.83
N MET A 74 0.73 0.22 -11.53
CA MET A 74 1.21 -0.09 -10.19
C MET A 74 2.72 0.11 -10.10
N ILE A 75 3.18 0.89 -9.11
CA ILE A 75 4.60 1.22 -8.92
C ILE A 75 5.13 0.43 -7.71
N THR A 76 6.23 -0.30 -7.91
CA THR A 76 6.83 -1.14 -6.86
C THR A 76 7.63 -0.35 -5.84
N GLY A 77 8.04 -1.00 -4.76
CA GLY A 77 9.14 -0.56 -3.91
C GLY A 77 10.47 -0.51 -4.66
N SER A 78 11.43 0.20 -4.10
CA SER A 78 12.81 0.33 -4.62
C SER A 78 13.81 0.51 -3.49
N PRO A 79 15.07 0.07 -3.64
CA PRO A 79 16.16 0.45 -2.75
C PRO A 79 16.69 1.86 -3.00
N SER A 80 16.24 2.55 -4.06
CA SER A 80 16.67 3.90 -4.44
C SER A 80 15.91 4.97 -3.64
N ASP A 81 16.53 6.13 -3.49
CA ASP A 81 15.93 7.28 -2.82
C ASP A 81 14.95 8.00 -3.76
N ALA A 82 13.65 8.05 -3.40
CA ALA A 82 12.63 8.62 -4.27
C ALA A 82 12.75 10.14 -4.45
N PHE A 83 13.53 10.82 -3.64
CA PHE A 83 13.85 12.26 -3.80
C PHE A 83 15.05 12.52 -4.72
N ALA A 84 15.78 11.47 -5.13
CA ALA A 84 16.95 11.64 -6.02
C ALA A 84 16.55 12.19 -7.40
N ASP A 85 17.51 12.86 -8.05
CA ASP A 85 17.35 13.41 -9.39
C ASP A 85 17.95 12.50 -10.47
N ASP A 86 18.07 11.20 -10.17
CA ASP A 86 18.45 10.20 -11.15
C ASP A 86 17.49 10.25 -12.34
N GLU A 87 18.04 10.18 -13.54
CA GLU A 87 17.27 10.39 -14.77
C GLU A 87 16.06 9.49 -14.90
N TRP A 88 16.19 8.22 -14.50
CA TRP A 88 15.07 7.28 -14.54
C TRP A 88 13.98 7.61 -13.51
N ILE A 89 14.34 8.15 -12.33
CA ILE A 89 13.38 8.57 -11.29
C ILE A 89 12.61 9.82 -11.77
N VAL A 90 13.32 10.78 -12.36
CA VAL A 90 12.68 11.98 -12.92
C VAL A 90 11.73 11.61 -14.07
N ARG A 91 12.12 10.66 -14.94
CA ARG A 91 11.22 10.13 -15.99
C ARG A 91 10.01 9.44 -15.41
N LEU A 92 10.20 8.60 -14.39
CA LEU A 92 9.10 7.90 -13.71
C LEU A 92 8.08 8.88 -13.10
N VAL A 93 8.54 9.94 -12.41
CA VAL A 93 7.65 10.98 -11.88
C VAL A 93 6.85 11.64 -13.00
N LYS A 94 7.49 11.99 -14.15
CA LYS A 94 6.79 12.55 -15.31
C LYS A 94 5.76 11.58 -15.90
N PHE A 95 6.12 10.31 -16.04
CA PHE A 95 5.21 9.28 -16.53
C PHE A 95 3.99 9.11 -15.61
N VAL A 96 4.20 9.02 -14.30
CA VAL A 96 3.11 8.90 -13.32
C VAL A 96 2.23 10.15 -13.32
N THR A 97 2.81 11.36 -13.46
CA THR A 97 2.04 12.59 -13.61
C THR A 97 1.18 12.54 -14.88
N LYS A 98 1.74 12.11 -16.00
CA LYS A 98 1.03 11.96 -17.27
C LYS A 98 -0.14 10.99 -17.13
N VAL A 99 0.08 9.78 -16.58
CA VAL A 99 -1.00 8.80 -16.35
C VAL A 99 -2.11 9.42 -15.50
N GLY A 100 -1.77 10.09 -14.40
CA GLY A 100 -2.76 10.69 -13.50
C GLY A 100 -3.56 11.85 -14.09
N THR A 101 -3.05 12.52 -15.12
CA THR A 101 -3.69 13.70 -15.74
C THR A 101 -4.32 13.43 -17.10
N GLU A 102 -3.71 12.57 -17.92
CA GLU A 102 -4.12 12.32 -19.30
C GLU A 102 -4.90 11.01 -19.47
N HIS A 103 -4.75 10.05 -18.53
CA HIS A 103 -5.43 8.75 -18.55
C HIS A 103 -6.33 8.55 -17.31
N PRO A 104 -7.36 9.38 -17.12
CA PRO A 104 -8.16 9.39 -15.88
C PRO A 104 -8.93 8.08 -15.64
N GLY A 105 -9.09 7.22 -16.65
CA GLY A 105 -9.68 5.88 -16.50
C GLY A 105 -8.75 4.87 -15.81
N VAL A 106 -7.43 5.14 -15.80
CA VAL A 106 -6.40 4.26 -15.26
C VAL A 106 -6.09 4.65 -13.81
N ARG A 107 -6.15 3.68 -12.92
CA ARG A 107 -5.85 3.91 -11.50
C ARG A 107 -4.35 3.86 -11.24
N LEU A 108 -3.91 4.60 -10.23
CA LEU A 108 -2.53 4.59 -9.76
C LEU A 108 -2.45 3.88 -8.40
N VAL A 109 -1.56 2.88 -8.29
CA VAL A 109 -1.27 2.21 -7.02
C VAL A 109 0.23 2.24 -6.77
N GLY A 110 0.65 2.66 -5.57
CA GLY A 110 2.08 2.77 -5.23
C GLY A 110 2.42 2.15 -3.89
N ILE A 111 3.49 1.35 -3.85
CA ILE A 111 3.98 0.69 -2.65
C ILE A 111 5.37 1.21 -2.31
N CYS A 112 5.58 1.66 -1.07
CA CYS A 112 6.84 2.18 -0.54
C CYS A 112 7.43 3.28 -1.43
N PHE A 113 8.48 3.04 -2.18
CA PHE A 113 9.01 3.96 -3.17
C PHE A 113 7.92 4.44 -4.16
N GLY A 114 7.02 3.55 -4.59
CA GLY A 114 5.89 3.91 -5.45
C GLY A 114 4.89 4.87 -4.78
N HIS A 115 4.66 4.75 -3.46
CA HIS A 115 3.91 5.75 -2.69
C HIS A 115 4.59 7.12 -2.77
N GLN A 116 5.90 7.16 -2.56
CA GLN A 116 6.69 8.38 -2.57
C GLN A 116 6.70 9.03 -3.96
N ILE A 117 6.86 8.25 -5.03
CA ILE A 117 6.79 8.72 -6.41
C ILE A 117 5.42 9.30 -6.76
N ILE A 118 4.33 8.64 -6.38
CA ILE A 118 2.97 9.17 -6.59
C ILE A 118 2.78 10.48 -5.81
N CYS A 119 3.21 10.56 -4.54
CA CYS A 119 3.14 11.81 -3.79
C CYS A 119 3.97 12.92 -4.45
N ARG A 120 5.16 12.59 -4.99
CA ARG A 120 6.01 13.53 -5.74
C ARG A 120 5.34 14.00 -7.03
N SER A 121 4.62 13.13 -7.75
CA SER A 121 3.86 13.49 -8.95
C SER A 121 2.68 14.43 -8.67
N LEU A 122 2.18 14.43 -7.41
CA LEU A 122 1.15 15.35 -6.91
C LEU A 122 1.72 16.64 -6.31
N GLY A 123 3.02 16.90 -6.48
CA GLY A 123 3.70 18.10 -5.99
C GLY A 123 4.20 18.00 -4.55
N GLY A 124 4.13 16.82 -3.93
CA GLY A 124 4.72 16.56 -2.61
C GLY A 124 6.23 16.44 -2.65
N GLU A 125 6.86 16.56 -1.50
CA GLU A 125 8.30 16.33 -1.30
C GLU A 125 8.53 14.96 -0.68
N VAL A 126 9.66 14.35 -1.00
CA VAL A 126 10.17 13.17 -0.31
C VAL A 126 11.46 13.57 0.40
N ILE A 127 11.60 13.19 1.64
CA ILE A 127 12.79 13.52 2.44
C ILE A 127 13.31 12.27 3.16
N ARG A 128 14.59 12.30 3.54
CA ARG A 128 15.13 11.37 4.52
C ARG A 128 14.46 11.61 5.87
N ASN A 129 13.81 10.59 6.44
CA ASN A 129 13.17 10.71 7.73
C ASN A 129 14.20 10.97 8.84
N PRO A 130 14.11 12.09 9.57
CA PRO A 130 15.06 12.38 10.66
C PRO A 130 14.95 11.41 11.83
N CYS A 131 13.80 10.70 11.95
CA CYS A 131 13.57 9.70 12.99
C CYS A 131 14.17 8.32 12.68
N ASN A 132 15.04 8.20 11.67
CA ASN A 132 15.68 6.97 11.24
C ASN A 132 14.78 5.99 10.46
N TRP A 133 15.25 4.74 10.38
CA TRP A 133 14.56 3.66 9.70
C TRP A 133 13.29 3.24 10.44
N GLU A 134 12.23 2.99 9.69
CA GLU A 134 11.07 2.25 10.15
C GLU A 134 11.11 0.86 9.50
N THR A 135 11.28 -0.17 10.32
CA THR A 135 11.52 -1.54 9.84
C THR A 135 10.71 -2.57 10.63
N GLY A 136 10.33 -3.64 9.94
CA GLY A 136 9.61 -4.75 10.53
C GLY A 136 8.10 -4.52 10.67
N PRO A 137 7.40 -5.43 11.38
CA PRO A 137 5.95 -5.37 11.54
C PRO A 137 5.55 -4.19 12.41
N THR A 138 4.93 -3.20 11.80
CA THR A 138 4.51 -1.96 12.45
C THR A 138 2.99 -1.87 12.49
N VAL A 139 2.47 -1.42 13.63
CA VAL A 139 1.04 -1.15 13.79
C VAL A 139 0.74 0.27 13.38
N LEU A 140 -0.03 0.41 12.31
CA LEU A 140 -0.50 1.68 11.78
C LEU A 140 -1.88 2.00 12.34
N ARG A 141 -2.10 3.27 12.67
CA ARG A 141 -3.43 3.80 13.05
C ARG A 141 -4.11 4.35 11.81
N THR A 142 -5.24 3.77 11.44
CA THR A 142 -6.01 4.25 10.29
C THR A 142 -6.74 5.54 10.61
N THR A 143 -6.75 6.46 9.65
CA THR A 143 -7.58 7.68 9.71
C THR A 143 -9.05 7.33 9.60
N TYR A 144 -9.93 8.34 9.61
CA TYR A 144 -11.35 8.13 9.33
C TYR A 144 -11.55 7.54 7.93
N ILE A 145 -10.92 8.12 6.90
CA ILE A 145 -10.98 7.62 5.52
C ILE A 145 -10.35 6.24 5.39
N GLY A 146 -9.21 6.02 6.05
CA GLY A 146 -8.58 4.69 6.09
C GLY A 146 -9.51 3.64 6.68
N ARG A 147 -10.32 3.97 7.70
CA ARG A 147 -11.32 3.05 8.26
C ARG A 147 -12.48 2.76 7.31
N LEU A 148 -12.89 3.74 6.53
CA LEU A 148 -13.93 3.54 5.51
C LEU A 148 -13.47 2.55 4.43
N LEU A 149 -12.21 2.64 4.00
CA LEU A 149 -11.64 1.77 2.98
C LEU A 149 -11.22 0.41 3.52
N TYR A 150 -10.49 0.39 4.63
CA TYR A 150 -9.87 -0.81 5.16
C TYR A 150 -10.77 -1.62 6.11
N GLY A 151 -11.82 -1.00 6.66
CA GLY A 151 -12.71 -1.63 7.63
C GLY A 151 -12.10 -1.86 9.02
N VAL A 152 -10.85 -1.44 9.25
CA VAL A 152 -10.09 -1.67 10.49
C VAL A 152 -9.56 -0.38 11.08
N LYS A 153 -9.42 -0.31 12.42
CA LYS A 153 -8.83 0.85 13.11
C LYS A 153 -7.31 0.78 13.18
N ARG A 154 -6.77 -0.41 13.13
CA ARG A 154 -5.34 -0.69 13.16
C ARG A 154 -5.02 -1.63 12.01
N LEU A 155 -3.90 -1.40 11.37
CA LEU A 155 -3.39 -2.15 10.24
C LEU A 155 -1.95 -2.52 10.57
N GLN A 156 -1.56 -3.78 10.43
CA GLN A 156 -0.20 -4.23 10.65
C GLN A 156 0.45 -4.54 9.31
N LEU A 157 1.49 -3.78 8.95
CA LEU A 157 2.27 -3.98 7.73
C LEU A 157 3.75 -4.17 8.05
N GLN A 158 4.46 -4.67 7.07
CA GLN A 158 5.93 -4.68 7.07
C GLN A 158 6.42 -3.34 6.58
N GLU A 159 7.11 -2.62 7.45
CA GLU A 159 7.81 -1.41 7.06
C GLU A 159 9.25 -1.74 6.71
N PHE A 160 9.77 -1.06 5.70
CA PHE A 160 11.17 -1.13 5.33
C PHE A 160 11.58 0.12 4.57
N HIS A 161 11.63 1.25 5.27
CA HIS A 161 11.96 2.54 4.66
C HIS A 161 12.64 3.49 5.64
N GLN A 162 13.40 4.42 5.09
CA GLN A 162 13.93 5.59 5.80
C GLN A 162 13.38 6.88 5.22
N ASP A 163 12.99 6.87 3.93
CA ASP A 163 12.42 8.03 3.30
C ASP A 163 10.94 8.16 3.62
N ALA A 164 10.45 9.38 3.71
CA ALA A 164 9.07 9.69 4.04
C ALA A 164 8.57 10.92 3.26
N VAL A 165 7.26 11.00 3.10
CA VAL A 165 6.57 12.16 2.52
C VAL A 165 5.98 13.00 3.66
N PRO A 166 6.53 14.20 3.96
CA PRO A 166 5.98 15.08 4.97
C PRO A 166 4.54 15.51 4.61
N ILE A 167 3.63 15.45 5.58
CA ILE A 167 2.24 15.89 5.38
C ILE A 167 2.18 17.35 4.92
N GLN A 168 3.08 18.18 5.40
CA GLN A 168 3.17 19.60 5.08
C GLN A 168 3.39 19.86 3.59
N SER A 169 4.14 18.98 2.90
CA SER A 169 4.38 19.10 1.45
C SER A 169 3.13 18.83 0.62
N LEU A 170 2.13 18.16 1.18
CA LEU A 170 0.84 17.85 0.57
C LEU A 170 -0.31 18.70 1.13
N ALA A 171 -0.01 19.75 1.93
CA ALA A 171 -1.03 20.49 2.66
C ALA A 171 -2.12 21.09 1.76
N GLY A 172 -1.77 21.57 0.57
CA GLY A 172 -2.74 22.12 -0.39
C GLY A 172 -3.77 21.08 -0.84
N SER A 173 -3.31 19.92 -1.31
CA SER A 173 -4.18 18.83 -1.77
C SER A 173 -4.97 18.19 -0.63
N LEU A 174 -4.43 18.15 0.60
CA LEU A 174 -5.17 17.70 1.78
C LEU A 174 -6.26 18.67 2.20
N GLN A 175 -5.97 19.99 2.18
CA GLN A 175 -6.95 21.02 2.55
C GLN A 175 -8.07 21.16 1.52
N SER A 176 -7.76 21.00 0.24
CA SER A 176 -8.78 21.01 -0.83
C SER A 176 -9.63 19.75 -0.87
N GLY A 177 -9.25 18.68 -0.15
CA GLY A 177 -9.92 17.39 -0.23
C GLY A 177 -9.62 16.62 -1.53
N GLU A 178 -8.58 17.00 -2.25
CA GLU A 178 -8.13 16.26 -3.42
C GLU A 178 -7.57 14.89 -3.05
N ILE A 179 -6.85 14.83 -1.93
CA ILE A 179 -6.31 13.59 -1.37
C ILE A 179 -6.63 13.48 0.13
N TYR A 180 -6.56 12.26 0.65
CA TYR A 180 -6.76 11.98 2.07
C TYR A 180 -5.68 11.03 2.57
N LEU A 181 -5.23 11.22 3.82
CA LEU A 181 -4.35 10.28 4.51
C LEU A 181 -5.11 9.02 4.90
N LEU A 182 -4.47 7.86 4.78
CA LEU A 182 -5.07 6.57 5.10
C LEU A 182 -4.67 6.06 6.49
N ALA A 183 -3.41 6.19 6.84
CA ALA A 183 -2.87 5.71 8.11
C ALA A 183 -1.64 6.51 8.55
N SER A 184 -1.24 6.31 9.82
CA SER A 184 -0.03 6.85 10.40
C SER A 184 0.63 5.83 11.33
N SER A 185 1.95 5.90 11.46
CA SER A 185 2.72 5.28 12.54
C SER A 185 3.23 6.34 13.52
N ALA A 186 3.96 5.93 14.54
CA ALA A 186 4.61 6.84 15.47
C ALA A 186 5.76 7.62 14.81
N LEU A 187 6.47 7.01 13.84
CA LEU A 187 7.63 7.60 13.18
C LEU A 187 7.27 8.29 11.86
N THR A 188 6.22 7.83 11.18
CA THR A 188 5.83 8.32 9.85
C THR A 188 4.35 8.66 9.81
N PRO A 189 4.00 9.96 9.88
CA PRO A 189 2.60 10.40 9.88
C PRO A 189 1.83 10.10 8.59
N ASN A 190 2.51 9.96 7.44
CA ASN A 190 1.92 9.62 6.16
C ASN A 190 2.32 8.19 5.77
N GLN A 191 1.46 7.24 6.10
CA GLN A 191 1.62 5.82 5.75
C GLN A 191 0.82 5.41 4.51
N GLY A 192 0.26 6.37 3.80
CA GLY A 192 -0.47 6.18 2.55
C GLY A 192 -1.51 7.24 2.32
N ILE A 193 -1.81 7.49 1.06
CA ILE A 193 -2.84 8.41 0.61
C ILE A 193 -3.85 7.72 -0.30
N VAL A 194 -5.04 8.33 -0.37
CA VAL A 194 -6.05 8.00 -1.38
C VAL A 194 -6.52 9.29 -2.07
N LYS A 195 -6.76 9.19 -3.38
CA LYS A 195 -7.52 10.15 -4.18
C LYS A 195 -8.73 9.44 -4.75
N PHE A 196 -9.89 10.04 -4.63
CA PHE A 196 -11.10 9.51 -5.23
C PHE A 196 -11.34 10.19 -6.59
N TYR A 197 -12.05 9.50 -7.48
CA TYR A 197 -12.78 10.18 -8.56
C TYR A 197 -13.78 11.15 -7.97
N SER A 198 -14.40 12.02 -8.80
CA SER A 198 -15.41 12.97 -8.28
C SER A 198 -16.43 12.26 -7.39
N LEU A 199 -16.64 12.81 -6.21
CA LEU A 199 -17.59 12.33 -5.22
C LEU A 199 -18.93 13.09 -5.30
N ASP A 200 -19.15 13.88 -6.36
CA ASP A 200 -20.35 14.76 -6.51
C ASP A 200 -21.68 13.99 -6.58
N SER A 201 -21.61 12.69 -6.86
CA SER A 201 -22.78 11.80 -6.95
C SER A 201 -23.07 11.01 -5.66
N ILE A 202 -22.38 11.32 -4.55
CA ILE A 202 -22.66 10.62 -3.29
C ILE A 202 -24.04 11.01 -2.81
N SER A 203 -25.02 10.12 -3.00
CA SER A 203 -26.28 10.17 -2.27
C SER A 203 -26.04 9.63 -0.84
N ASP A 204 -26.87 10.07 0.13
CA ASP A 204 -26.86 9.59 1.55
C ASP A 204 -27.16 8.05 1.67
N ASN A 205 -26.67 7.26 0.75
CA ASN A 205 -26.93 5.84 0.69
C ASN A 205 -25.94 5.07 1.57
N SER A 206 -26.45 4.31 2.53
CA SER A 206 -25.68 3.44 3.42
C SER A 206 -24.87 2.35 2.69
N ASP A 207 -25.18 2.11 1.41
CA ASP A 207 -24.58 1.07 0.58
C ASP A 207 -23.49 1.62 -0.35
N PHE A 208 -23.03 2.87 -0.13
CA PHE A 208 -21.98 3.48 -0.91
C PHE A 208 -20.65 2.75 -0.73
N LYS A 209 -20.10 2.26 -1.83
CA LYS A 209 -18.86 1.49 -1.86
C LYS A 209 -17.65 2.37 -2.16
N TRP A 210 -17.06 2.93 -1.12
CA TRP A 210 -15.93 3.85 -1.20
C TRP A 210 -14.78 3.33 -2.07
N ALA A 211 -14.48 2.04 -1.99
CA ALA A 211 -13.39 1.44 -2.76
C ALA A 211 -13.59 1.58 -4.28
N GLU A 212 -14.80 1.44 -4.79
CA GLU A 212 -15.05 1.52 -6.25
C GLU A 212 -14.76 2.92 -6.83
N HIS A 213 -14.72 3.97 -5.98
CA HIS A 213 -14.40 5.35 -6.37
C HIS A 213 -12.93 5.73 -6.23
N VAL A 214 -12.07 4.82 -5.83
CA VAL A 214 -10.63 5.07 -5.70
C VAL A 214 -9.99 5.25 -7.06
N HIS A 215 -9.28 6.37 -7.24
CA HIS A 215 -8.43 6.65 -8.40
C HIS A 215 -6.95 6.41 -8.07
N VAL A 216 -6.49 6.89 -6.91
CA VAL A 216 -5.11 6.68 -6.43
C VAL A 216 -5.17 5.99 -5.08
N LEU A 217 -4.37 4.95 -4.89
CA LEU A 217 -4.18 4.25 -3.62
C LEU A 217 -2.71 4.00 -3.37
N THR A 218 -2.20 4.41 -2.21
CA THR A 218 -0.80 4.17 -1.87
C THR A 218 -0.61 3.56 -0.48
N SER A 219 0.50 2.84 -0.30
CA SER A 219 0.96 2.34 0.99
C SER A 219 2.46 2.57 1.13
N GLN A 220 2.90 3.15 2.26
CA GLN A 220 4.32 3.23 2.59
C GLN A 220 4.84 1.86 3.02
N GLY A 221 4.07 1.11 3.79
CA GLY A 221 4.38 -0.26 4.16
C GLY A 221 4.13 -1.25 3.01
N HIS A 222 4.73 -2.43 3.14
CA HIS A 222 4.79 -3.48 2.13
C HIS A 222 3.73 -4.57 2.35
N PRO A 223 2.60 -4.54 1.64
CA PRO A 223 1.60 -5.60 1.72
C PRO A 223 2.02 -6.90 1.03
N GLU A 224 2.99 -6.85 0.13
CA GLU A 224 3.50 -7.97 -0.65
C GLU A 224 4.60 -8.78 0.06
N PHE A 225 5.17 -8.26 1.16
CA PHE A 225 6.24 -8.94 1.88
C PHE A 225 5.70 -9.98 2.87
N ASP A 226 6.24 -11.19 2.79
CA ASP A 226 6.10 -12.22 3.81
C ASP A 226 7.29 -12.21 4.80
N GLU A 227 7.19 -12.99 5.87
CA GLU A 227 8.22 -13.08 6.92
C GLU A 227 9.60 -13.41 6.35
N ARG A 228 9.67 -14.38 5.43
CA ARG A 228 10.93 -14.84 4.87
C ARG A 228 11.59 -13.75 4.03
N THR A 229 10.79 -13.05 3.21
CA THR A 229 11.27 -11.93 2.39
C THR A 229 11.88 -10.85 3.26
N VAL A 230 11.17 -10.40 4.30
CA VAL A 230 11.65 -9.33 5.19
C VAL A 230 12.86 -9.76 5.98
N THR A 231 12.86 -10.98 6.53
CA THR A 231 14.02 -11.52 7.26
C THR A 231 15.27 -11.52 6.38
N GLU A 232 15.16 -11.94 5.13
CA GLU A 232 16.27 -11.97 4.20
C GLU A 232 16.75 -10.56 3.81
N ILE A 233 15.83 -9.60 3.61
CA ILE A 233 16.19 -8.20 3.37
C ILE A 233 16.97 -7.65 4.55
N HIS A 234 16.51 -7.86 5.80
CA HIS A 234 17.20 -7.43 6.98
C HIS A 234 18.60 -8.02 7.09
N ARG A 235 18.74 -9.34 6.84
CA ARG A 235 20.04 -10.01 6.88
C ARG A 235 21.03 -9.39 5.88
N GLN A 236 20.62 -9.19 4.64
CA GLN A 236 21.45 -8.61 3.59
C GLN A 236 21.85 -7.15 3.89
N ARG A 237 20.92 -6.37 4.42
CA ARG A 237 21.20 -4.97 4.79
C ARG A 237 22.15 -4.86 5.97
N ALA A 238 22.00 -5.75 6.96
CA ALA A 238 22.93 -5.83 8.10
C ALA A 238 24.35 -6.17 7.66
N GLU A 239 24.51 -7.10 6.72
CA GLU A 239 25.82 -7.49 6.18
C GLU A 239 26.51 -6.34 5.43
N ASN A 240 25.75 -5.46 4.79
CA ASN A 240 26.26 -4.34 4.02
C ASN A 240 26.35 -3.02 4.79
N ASP A 241 26.19 -3.03 6.13
CA ASP A 241 26.12 -1.84 7.01
C ASP A 241 25.10 -0.76 6.53
N ALA A 242 24.19 -1.13 5.65
CA ALA A 242 23.22 -0.20 5.04
C ALA A 242 22.09 0.18 5.99
N ILE A 243 21.95 -0.50 7.12
CA ILE A 243 20.98 -0.20 8.19
C ILE A 243 21.75 -0.14 9.49
N ALA A 244 21.45 0.85 10.33
CA ALA A 244 22.01 0.91 11.67
C ALA A 244 21.74 -0.40 12.42
N LYS A 245 22.75 -0.96 13.08
CA LYS A 245 22.65 -2.23 13.83
C LYS A 245 21.47 -2.25 14.80
N GLU A 246 21.10 -1.08 15.32
CA GLU A 246 19.94 -0.90 16.20
C GLU A 246 18.61 -1.24 15.52
N ALA A 247 18.39 -0.85 14.26
CA ALA A 247 17.18 -1.18 13.52
C ALA A 247 17.08 -2.68 13.21
N VAL A 248 18.23 -3.34 12.95
CA VAL A 248 18.30 -4.79 12.76
C VAL A 248 18.02 -5.52 14.08
N ASN A 249 18.62 -5.07 15.18
CA ASN A 249 18.41 -5.66 16.51
C ASN A 249 16.97 -5.51 16.97
N ASP A 250 16.32 -4.39 16.66
CA ASP A 250 14.89 -4.19 16.95
C ASP A 250 14.01 -5.17 16.17
N TYR A 251 14.30 -5.41 14.90
CA TYR A 251 13.59 -6.42 14.10
C TYR A 251 13.73 -7.83 14.69
N PHE A 252 14.94 -8.23 15.07
CA PHE A 252 15.18 -9.57 15.66
C PHE A 252 14.77 -9.66 17.14
N GLY A 253 14.37 -8.57 17.76
CA GLY A 253 13.86 -8.54 19.13
C GLY A 253 14.93 -8.51 20.22
N GLU A 254 16.15 -8.09 19.90
CA GLU A 254 17.26 -7.99 20.83
C GLU A 254 17.22 -6.74 21.73
N LYS A 255 16.45 -5.72 21.37
CA LYS A 255 16.09 -4.58 22.23
C LYS A 255 14.60 -4.26 22.10
N GLY A 256 13.88 -4.29 23.22
CA GLY A 256 12.54 -3.72 23.29
C GLY A 256 12.63 -2.21 23.17
N ALA A 257 12.07 -1.62 22.14
CA ALA A 257 11.80 -0.20 22.15
C ALA A 257 10.82 0.09 23.29
N GLU A 258 11.22 0.93 24.23
CA GLU A 258 10.34 1.55 25.22
C GLU A 258 9.43 2.57 24.50
N CYS A 259 8.54 2.09 23.66
CA CYS A 259 7.40 2.87 23.21
C CYS A 259 6.27 2.52 24.18
N GLU A 260 5.74 3.53 24.89
CA GLU A 260 4.59 3.42 25.81
C GLU A 260 3.26 3.06 25.10
N GLU A 261 3.30 2.29 24.04
CA GLU A 261 2.12 1.78 23.33
C GLU A 261 2.01 0.26 23.55
N GLU A 262 0.79 -0.20 23.83
CA GLU A 262 0.43 -1.58 24.17
C GLU A 262 1.30 -2.63 23.43
N PRO A 263 1.84 -3.63 24.14
CA PRO A 263 2.78 -4.57 23.57
C PRO A 263 2.17 -5.26 22.36
N ILE A 264 2.89 -5.18 21.23
CA ILE A 264 2.61 -6.03 20.06
C ILE A 264 2.62 -7.47 20.60
N VAL A 265 1.52 -8.18 20.43
CA VAL A 265 1.37 -9.56 20.93
C VAL A 265 2.51 -10.39 20.34
N LYS A 266 3.49 -10.72 21.17
CA LYS A 266 4.55 -11.65 20.84
C LYS A 266 3.90 -13.03 20.72
N ASN A 267 3.64 -13.51 19.51
CA ASN A 267 3.39 -14.91 19.31
C ASN A 267 4.68 -15.66 19.66
N GLY A 268 4.67 -16.55 20.63
CA GLY A 268 5.72 -17.21 21.40
C GLY A 268 6.97 -17.75 20.68
N THR A 269 7.32 -17.26 19.51
CA THR A 269 8.51 -17.63 18.72
C THR A 269 9.58 -16.53 18.68
N GLY A 270 9.37 -15.40 19.37
CA GLY A 270 10.25 -14.22 19.26
C GLY A 270 10.10 -13.46 17.93
N LYS A 271 9.38 -13.99 16.96
CA LYS A 271 9.11 -13.38 15.65
C LYS A 271 7.79 -12.62 15.70
N ARG A 272 7.77 -11.39 15.20
CA ARG A 272 6.61 -10.47 15.23
C ARG A 272 5.58 -10.75 14.12
N TRP A 273 5.39 -12.00 13.69
CA TRP A 273 4.44 -12.36 12.66
C TRP A 273 3.27 -13.17 13.18
N GLY A 274 2.07 -12.82 12.75
CA GLY A 274 0.86 -13.62 12.91
C GLY A 274 0.42 -14.24 11.58
N ALA A 275 -0.35 -15.32 11.66
CA ALA A 275 -0.93 -15.99 10.50
C ALA A 275 -2.00 -15.15 9.75
N ASP A 276 -2.48 -14.07 10.38
CA ASP A 276 -3.51 -13.17 9.84
C ASP A 276 -2.83 -11.89 9.32
N TYR A 277 -2.31 -11.96 8.12
CA TYR A 277 -1.51 -10.94 7.47
C TYR A 277 -2.39 -9.87 6.80
N ASP A 278 -2.33 -8.64 7.31
CA ASP A 278 -3.18 -7.53 6.84
C ASP A 278 -2.85 -7.07 5.43
N GLY A 279 -1.62 -7.30 4.95
CA GLY A 279 -1.25 -7.05 3.56
C GLY A 279 -2.17 -7.76 2.57
N VAL A 280 -2.50 -9.03 2.85
CA VAL A 280 -3.43 -9.83 2.02
C VAL A 280 -4.88 -9.53 2.36
N LEU A 281 -5.24 -9.59 3.66
CA LEU A 281 -6.64 -9.58 4.11
C LEU A 281 -7.25 -8.17 4.16
N VAL A 282 -6.43 -7.12 4.15
CA VAL A 282 -6.89 -5.74 4.18
C VAL A 282 -6.49 -5.01 2.90
N LEU A 283 -5.19 -4.78 2.63
CA LEU A 283 -4.76 -4.01 1.47
C LEU A 283 -5.07 -4.73 0.15
N GLY A 284 -4.76 -6.01 0.06
CA GLY A 284 -5.07 -6.79 -1.13
C GLY A 284 -6.57 -6.94 -1.36
N LYS A 285 -7.36 -7.11 -0.26
CA LYS A 285 -8.83 -7.04 -0.32
C LYS A 285 -9.27 -5.70 -0.88
N THR A 286 -8.79 -4.58 -0.32
CA THR A 286 -9.15 -3.23 -0.78
C THR A 286 -8.79 -3.02 -2.24
N PHE A 287 -7.63 -3.51 -2.70
CA PHE A 287 -7.26 -3.48 -4.12
C PHE A 287 -8.34 -4.13 -5.00
N TRP A 288 -8.86 -5.29 -4.62
CA TRP A 288 -9.88 -5.98 -5.42
C TRP A 288 -11.27 -5.35 -5.28
N GLU A 289 -11.61 -4.78 -4.12
CA GLU A 289 -12.87 -4.04 -3.92
C GLU A 289 -12.96 -2.79 -4.82
N ILE A 290 -11.82 -2.20 -5.21
CA ILE A 290 -11.75 -1.11 -6.21
C ILE A 290 -12.42 -1.53 -7.54
N PHE A 291 -12.39 -2.81 -7.88
CA PHE A 291 -12.98 -3.37 -9.10
C PHE A 291 -14.34 -4.02 -8.88
N GLY A 292 -14.90 -3.90 -7.68
CA GLY A 292 -16.22 -4.44 -7.33
C GLY A 292 -16.21 -5.91 -6.94
N VAL A 293 -15.05 -6.47 -6.54
CA VAL A 293 -14.99 -7.84 -6.01
C VAL A 293 -15.71 -7.89 -4.66
N ASP A 294 -16.67 -8.80 -4.54
CA ASP A 294 -17.43 -9.02 -3.32
C ASP A 294 -16.74 -10.04 -2.40
N TYR A 295 -16.54 -9.65 -1.16
CA TYR A 295 -15.94 -10.47 -0.10
C TYR A 295 -16.95 -10.99 0.94
N SER A 296 -18.24 -10.75 0.73
CA SER A 296 -19.29 -11.13 1.68
C SER A 296 -19.29 -12.62 2.04
N GLU A 297 -18.85 -13.48 1.11
CA GLU A 297 -18.77 -14.93 1.30
C GLU A 297 -17.37 -15.44 1.69
N ASP A 298 -16.33 -14.58 1.72
CA ASP A 298 -14.99 -15.01 2.11
C ASP A 298 -14.89 -15.32 3.61
N ALA A 299 -14.71 -16.60 3.93
CA ALA A 299 -14.64 -17.07 5.32
C ALA A 299 -13.43 -16.51 6.10
N ARG A 300 -12.37 -16.06 5.40
CA ARG A 300 -11.18 -15.43 6.02
C ARG A 300 -11.56 -14.05 6.53
N ILE A 301 -12.25 -13.26 5.71
CA ILE A 301 -12.72 -11.91 6.05
C ILE A 301 -13.80 -11.97 7.12
N LYS A 302 -14.78 -12.88 7.00
CA LYS A 302 -15.79 -13.10 8.06
C LYS A 302 -15.18 -13.40 9.43
N ARG A 303 -14.06 -14.12 9.47
CA ARG A 303 -13.33 -14.39 10.73
C ARG A 303 -12.62 -13.15 11.27
N GLN A 304 -12.00 -12.35 10.41
CA GLN A 304 -11.33 -11.11 10.79
C GLN A 304 -12.33 -10.08 11.32
N GLU A 305 -13.44 -9.85 10.60
CA GLU A 305 -14.52 -8.94 11.01
C GLU A 305 -15.13 -9.36 12.37
N LYS A 306 -15.35 -10.66 12.58
CA LYS A 306 -15.85 -11.19 13.86
C LYS A 306 -14.89 -10.95 15.02
N ARG A 307 -13.57 -11.00 14.77
CA ARG A 307 -12.54 -10.63 15.76
C ARG A 307 -12.56 -9.13 16.04
N ALA A 308 -12.65 -8.28 14.99
CA ALA A 308 -12.69 -6.83 15.12
C ALA A 308 -13.93 -6.35 15.88
N VAL A 309 -15.12 -6.91 15.61
CA VAL A 309 -16.38 -6.57 16.31
C VAL A 309 -16.29 -6.92 17.79
N ASN A 310 -15.76 -8.08 18.14
CA ASN A 310 -15.58 -8.49 19.55
C ASN A 310 -14.60 -7.59 20.30
N THR A 311 -13.64 -6.97 19.61
CA THR A 311 -12.64 -6.09 20.24
C THR A 311 -13.10 -4.60 20.30
N LEU A 312 -14.07 -4.15 19.52
CA LEU A 312 -14.28 -2.72 19.22
C LEU A 312 -15.69 -2.16 19.45
N GLY A 313 -16.74 -2.94 19.58
CA GLY A 313 -18.11 -2.46 19.87
C GLY A 313 -18.64 -1.41 18.86
N LEU A 314 -18.30 -1.52 17.56
CA LEU A 314 -18.62 -0.50 16.56
C LEU A 314 -20.08 -0.52 16.11
N LYS A 315 -20.76 0.63 16.28
CA LYS A 315 -22.04 0.94 15.61
C LYS A 315 -21.73 1.55 14.20
N LYS A 316 -22.57 1.23 13.21
CA LYS A 316 -22.52 1.79 11.84
C LYS A 316 -22.42 3.33 11.88
N VAL A 317 -21.52 3.93 11.10
CA VAL A 317 -21.29 5.38 11.03
C VAL A 317 -21.90 5.95 9.75
N ASN A 318 -22.54 7.09 9.85
CA ASN A 318 -23.33 7.77 8.81
C ASN A 318 -22.42 8.69 7.96
N ALA A 319 -22.59 8.71 6.63
CA ALA A 319 -21.77 9.48 5.65
C ALA A 319 -21.79 11.01 5.85
N ASN A 320 -22.83 11.55 6.51
CA ASN A 320 -23.01 13.00 6.76
C ASN A 320 -21.94 13.67 7.63
N ILE A 321 -20.98 12.91 8.18
CA ILE A 321 -19.93 13.47 9.05
C ILE A 321 -18.72 13.95 8.22
N LEU A 322 -18.56 13.48 6.98
CA LEU A 322 -17.43 13.84 6.12
C LEU A 322 -17.37 15.33 5.76
N LEU A 323 -18.54 15.95 5.54
CA LEU A 323 -18.65 17.36 5.13
C LEU A 323 -18.48 18.36 6.30
N ARG A 324 -18.45 17.89 7.55
CA ARG A 324 -18.36 18.76 8.74
C ARG A 324 -17.01 18.75 9.46
N SER A 325 -16.07 17.87 9.08
CA SER A 325 -14.77 17.77 9.75
C SER A 325 -13.62 18.46 9.00
N VAL A 326 -13.93 19.21 7.93
CA VAL A 326 -13.00 20.01 7.13
C VAL A 326 -13.25 21.53 7.31
N ALA A 327 -14.10 21.91 8.28
CA ALA A 327 -14.29 23.32 8.66
C ALA A 327 -13.54 23.63 9.95
#